data_758f7d7a36410686aefeb298867e2349
#
_entry.id   758f7d7a36410686aefeb298867e2349
#
_cell.length_a   1.000
_cell.length_b   1.000
_cell.length_c   1.000
_cell.angle_alpha   90.00
_cell.angle_beta   90.00
_cell.angle_gamma   90.00
#
_symmetry.space_group_name_H-M   'P 1'
#
loop_
_entity.id
_entity.type
_entity.pdbx_description
1 polymer ?
#
loop_
_entity_poly.entity_id
_entity_poly.type
_entity_poly.pdbx_seq_one_letter_code
_entity_poly.pdbx_strand_id
1 'polypeptide(L)'
;MSEERKYHFETLQLHVGQEQADPATDARAVPIYQTTSFVFHNAQHAADRFALKDAGNVYGRLTNPTEDVLEKRLAALEGGVAALEGGVAAVAVASGAAAVTYTVEALVHSGQHIVAATTIYGGTYNLFEHTFPNYGIETTFVDPTKGTQVFEDAIKDNTRIVYIESVGNPNANLIDIEAVAAIAHKHNIPLVVDSTFATPYLLRPFEYGADIVVHSATKFIGGHGTTLGGVIVDGGSFGWAASGKYP
;
A
#
# COMPACT_ATOMS: atom_id res chain seq x y z
N MET A 1 30.55 7.41 -10.63
CA MET A 1 29.37 6.99 -9.89
C MET A 1 29.08 8.12 -8.90
N SER A 2 28.03 8.90 -9.13
CA SER A 2 27.58 9.92 -8.16
C SER A 2 27.09 9.19 -6.92
N GLU A 3 27.63 9.52 -5.75
CA GLU A 3 27.07 9.05 -4.47
C GLU A 3 25.58 9.42 -4.45
N GLU A 4 24.73 8.40 -4.32
CA GLU A 4 23.29 8.57 -4.22
C GLU A 4 23.00 9.38 -2.93
N ARG A 5 22.52 10.59 -3.07
CA ARG A 5 22.31 11.52 -1.97
C ARG A 5 21.16 11.02 -1.12
N LYS A 6 21.43 10.45 0.04
CA LYS A 6 20.39 10.08 1.01
C LYS A 6 19.84 11.35 1.64
N TYR A 7 18.57 11.64 1.37
CA TYR A 7 17.86 12.76 2.01
C TYR A 7 17.32 12.38 3.39
N HIS A 8 17.25 13.35 4.29
CA HIS A 8 16.56 13.19 5.56
C HIS A 8 15.03 13.13 5.35
N PHE A 9 14.33 12.55 6.31
CA PHE A 9 12.87 12.35 6.24
C PHE A 9 12.12 13.67 5.96
N GLU A 10 12.51 14.77 6.60
CA GLU A 10 11.91 16.09 6.40
C GLU A 10 12.10 16.60 4.96
N THR A 11 13.23 16.30 4.33
CA THR A 11 13.49 16.65 2.94
C THR A 11 12.63 15.81 1.99
N LEU A 12 12.47 14.51 2.29
CA LEU A 12 11.58 13.63 1.52
C LEU A 12 10.14 14.14 1.55
N GLN A 13 9.64 14.55 2.73
CA GLN A 13 8.28 15.09 2.88
C GLN A 13 7.99 16.30 1.99
N LEU A 14 9.00 17.10 1.70
CA LEU A 14 8.82 18.35 0.96
C LEU A 14 9.08 18.23 -0.55
N HIS A 15 9.96 17.32 -0.97
CA HIS A 15 10.52 17.39 -2.30
C HIS A 15 10.27 16.18 -3.19
N VAL A 16 10.13 14.96 -2.63
CA VAL A 16 9.96 13.76 -3.46
C VAL A 16 8.69 13.86 -4.32
N GLY A 17 8.85 13.52 -5.60
CA GLY A 17 7.81 13.59 -6.60
C GLY A 17 7.63 14.97 -7.25
N GLN A 18 8.31 16.02 -6.72
CA GLN A 18 8.29 17.38 -7.29
C GLN A 18 9.66 18.03 -7.26
N GLU A 19 10.70 17.26 -7.54
CA GLU A 19 12.09 17.73 -7.58
C GLU A 19 12.29 18.78 -8.69
N GLN A 20 11.55 18.64 -9.78
CA GLN A 20 11.54 19.55 -10.91
C GLN A 20 10.26 20.40 -10.89
N ALA A 21 10.35 21.63 -11.36
CA ALA A 21 9.19 22.46 -11.65
C ALA A 21 8.36 21.86 -12.79
N ASP A 22 7.08 22.24 -12.89
CA ASP A 22 6.25 21.82 -14.02
C ASP A 22 6.86 22.28 -15.34
N PRO A 23 7.12 21.39 -16.30
CA PRO A 23 7.88 21.74 -17.52
C PRO A 23 7.13 22.65 -18.49
N ALA A 24 5.80 22.79 -18.33
CA ALA A 24 4.98 23.62 -19.20
C ALA A 24 4.85 25.06 -18.69
N THR A 25 4.93 25.26 -17.37
CA THR A 25 4.62 26.54 -16.73
C THR A 25 5.70 27.07 -15.80
N ASP A 26 6.73 26.26 -15.53
CA ASP A 26 7.74 26.50 -14.49
C ASP A 26 7.15 26.64 -13.08
N ALA A 27 5.92 26.21 -12.87
CA ALA A 27 5.27 26.26 -11.57
C ALA A 27 5.99 25.36 -10.54
N ARG A 28 6.31 25.92 -9.38
CA ARG A 28 6.94 25.18 -8.28
C ARG A 28 5.94 24.30 -7.56
N ALA A 29 4.70 24.75 -7.40
CA ALA A 29 3.62 23.94 -6.85
C ALA A 29 3.17 22.88 -7.84
N VAL A 30 2.76 21.71 -7.35
CA VAL A 30 2.23 20.64 -8.19
C VAL A 30 0.92 21.11 -8.83
N PRO A 31 0.81 21.15 -10.17
CA PRO A 31 -0.45 21.48 -10.83
C PRO A 31 -1.54 20.44 -10.55
N ILE A 32 -2.80 20.88 -10.53
CA ILE A 32 -3.95 19.98 -10.44
C ILE A 32 -4.39 19.62 -11.86
N TYR A 33 -4.04 18.40 -12.30
CA TYR A 33 -4.43 17.88 -13.61
C TYR A 33 -5.83 17.25 -13.55
N GLN A 34 -6.85 18.09 -13.61
CA GLN A 34 -8.24 17.64 -13.62
C GLN A 34 -8.66 17.22 -15.03
N THR A 35 -8.21 16.05 -15.45
CA THR A 35 -8.50 15.49 -16.79
C THR A 35 -8.84 14.01 -16.69
N THR A 36 -9.64 13.51 -17.64
CA THR A 36 -9.98 12.09 -17.74
C THR A 36 -8.95 11.32 -18.57
N SER A 37 -8.38 11.93 -19.61
CA SER A 37 -7.52 11.25 -20.58
C SER A 37 -6.42 12.17 -21.10
N PHE A 38 -5.41 11.56 -21.66
CA PHE A 38 -4.25 12.22 -22.27
C PHE A 38 -4.20 11.89 -23.76
N VAL A 39 -3.77 12.84 -24.58
CA VAL A 39 -3.68 12.66 -26.03
C VAL A 39 -2.36 12.05 -26.44
N PHE A 40 -2.38 11.34 -27.57
CA PHE A 40 -1.18 10.76 -28.18
C PHE A 40 -0.76 11.55 -29.40
N HIS A 41 0.55 11.58 -29.66
CA HIS A 41 1.12 12.29 -30.80
C HIS A 41 0.75 11.62 -32.16
N ASN A 42 0.64 10.28 -32.14
CA ASN A 42 0.28 9.44 -33.29
C ASN A 42 -0.09 8.04 -32.84
N ALA A 43 -0.50 7.17 -33.77
CA ALA A 43 -0.91 5.80 -33.47
C ALA A 43 0.22 4.92 -32.88
N GLN A 44 1.46 5.12 -33.31
CA GLN A 44 2.59 4.37 -32.76
C GLN A 44 2.86 4.76 -31.30
N HIS A 45 2.82 6.06 -30.96
CA HIS A 45 2.94 6.52 -29.58
C HIS A 45 1.86 5.92 -28.69
N ALA A 46 0.61 5.84 -29.16
CA ALA A 46 -0.46 5.17 -28.43
C ALA A 46 -0.15 3.68 -28.18
N ALA A 47 0.28 2.96 -29.24
CA ALA A 47 0.62 1.55 -29.12
C ALA A 47 1.78 1.31 -28.13
N ASP A 48 2.80 2.15 -28.14
CA ASP A 48 3.95 2.02 -27.23
C ASP A 48 3.58 2.32 -25.77
N ARG A 49 2.68 3.29 -25.52
CA ARG A 49 2.12 3.58 -24.19
C ARG A 49 1.33 2.38 -23.65
N PHE A 50 0.41 1.84 -24.44
CA PHE A 50 -0.39 0.67 -24.03
C PHE A 50 0.44 -0.60 -23.89
N ALA A 51 1.55 -0.71 -24.60
CA ALA A 51 2.49 -1.82 -24.47
C ALA A 51 3.54 -1.61 -23.35
N LEU A 52 3.45 -0.53 -22.56
CA LEU A 52 4.38 -0.14 -21.50
C LEU A 52 5.84 0.01 -21.99
N LYS A 53 6.04 0.29 -23.28
CA LYS A 53 7.36 0.58 -23.89
C LYS A 53 7.76 2.04 -23.75
N ASP A 54 6.80 2.90 -23.58
CA ASP A 54 6.97 4.34 -23.36
C ASP A 54 6.19 4.74 -22.11
N ALA A 55 6.90 5.30 -21.12
CA ALA A 55 6.31 5.70 -19.85
C ALA A 55 5.47 6.98 -20.01
N GLY A 56 4.35 7.08 -19.27
CA GLY A 56 3.55 8.30 -19.18
C GLY A 56 2.05 8.04 -19.05
N ASN A 57 1.30 9.13 -19.08
CA ASN A 57 -0.12 9.11 -18.79
C ASN A 57 -0.95 8.66 -20.00
N VAL A 58 -1.99 7.86 -19.71
CA VAL A 58 -2.96 7.36 -20.70
C VAL A 58 -4.37 7.81 -20.30
N TYR A 59 -4.77 7.53 -19.09
CA TYR A 59 -6.10 7.80 -18.56
C TYR A 59 -6.03 8.09 -17.07
N GLY A 60 -6.73 9.13 -16.61
CA GLY A 60 -6.64 9.64 -15.24
C GLY A 60 -6.96 8.65 -14.11
N ARG A 61 -7.69 7.56 -14.40
CA ARG A 61 -7.91 6.47 -13.45
C ARG A 61 -6.69 5.56 -13.26
N LEU A 62 -5.82 5.50 -14.26
CA LEU A 62 -4.61 4.65 -14.23
C LEU A 62 -3.40 5.42 -13.73
N THR A 63 -3.23 6.64 -14.23
CA THR A 63 -2.10 7.51 -13.91
C THR A 63 -2.52 8.97 -14.02
N ASN A 64 -2.17 9.78 -13.02
CA ASN A 64 -2.38 11.22 -13.04
C ASN A 64 -1.16 11.93 -12.43
N PRO A 65 -0.59 12.94 -13.08
CA PRO A 65 0.62 13.61 -12.58
C PRO A 65 0.47 14.23 -11.17
N THR A 66 -0.74 14.60 -10.78
CA THR A 66 -1.01 15.14 -9.43
C THR A 66 -0.96 14.04 -8.38
N GLU A 67 -1.59 12.90 -8.66
CA GLU A 67 -1.59 11.73 -7.76
C GLU A 67 -0.21 11.08 -7.67
N ASP A 68 0.51 11.01 -8.78
CA ASP A 68 1.87 10.44 -8.89
C ASP A 68 2.85 11.09 -7.89
N VAL A 69 2.72 12.39 -7.62
CA VAL A 69 3.53 13.08 -6.60
C VAL A 69 3.26 12.53 -5.20
N LEU A 70 2.00 12.30 -4.85
CA LEU A 70 1.61 11.73 -3.56
C LEU A 70 2.11 10.29 -3.44
N GLU A 71 1.94 9.49 -4.47
CA GLU A 71 2.34 8.07 -4.52
C GLU A 71 3.85 7.93 -4.35
N LYS A 72 4.65 8.64 -5.15
CA LYS A 72 6.11 8.65 -5.04
C LYS A 72 6.58 9.10 -3.66
N ARG A 73 5.95 10.14 -3.11
CA ARG A 73 6.32 10.68 -1.81
C ARG A 73 6.05 9.69 -0.69
N LEU A 74 4.89 9.07 -0.67
CA LEU A 74 4.56 8.08 0.36
C LEU A 74 5.40 6.82 0.23
N ALA A 75 5.66 6.34 -0.98
CA ALA A 75 6.59 5.24 -1.20
C ALA A 75 7.98 5.53 -0.62
N ALA A 76 8.52 6.73 -0.86
CA ALA A 76 9.82 7.13 -0.33
C ALA A 76 9.82 7.30 1.20
N LEU A 77 8.75 7.81 1.78
CA LEU A 77 8.63 8.00 3.23
C LEU A 77 8.49 6.68 3.99
N GLU A 78 7.81 5.70 3.43
CA GLU A 78 7.71 4.35 3.96
C GLU A 78 9.03 3.55 3.80
N GLY A 79 9.94 4.01 2.95
CA GLY A 79 11.17 3.29 2.63
C GLY A 79 10.93 2.09 1.70
N GLY A 80 9.76 2.04 1.06
CA GLY A 80 9.49 1.11 -0.03
C GLY A 80 10.45 1.36 -1.19
N VAL A 81 10.63 0.37 -2.05
CA VAL A 81 11.44 0.53 -3.26
C VAL A 81 10.76 1.58 -4.13
N ALA A 82 11.17 2.83 -3.94
CA ALA A 82 10.77 3.88 -4.87
C ALA A 82 11.14 3.40 -6.26
N ALA A 83 10.20 3.48 -7.18
CA ALA A 83 10.31 2.98 -8.53
C ALA A 83 11.52 3.56 -9.27
N LEU A 84 12.71 3.07 -8.97
CA LEU A 84 13.93 3.33 -9.74
C LEU A 84 13.88 2.66 -11.12
N GLU A 85 12.93 1.75 -11.34
CA GLU A 85 12.80 0.99 -12.59
C GLU A 85 11.37 1.00 -13.20
N GLY A 86 10.55 2.03 -12.92
CA GLY A 86 9.26 2.22 -13.58
C GLY A 86 8.08 1.42 -13.01
N GLY A 87 8.21 0.82 -11.82
CA GLY A 87 7.10 0.21 -11.08
C GLY A 87 6.46 1.22 -10.11
N VAL A 88 5.14 1.18 -9.93
CA VAL A 88 4.43 1.98 -8.92
C VAL A 88 4.60 1.24 -7.59
N ALA A 89 5.40 1.79 -6.67
CA ALA A 89 5.56 1.24 -5.33
C ALA A 89 4.42 1.69 -4.38
N ALA A 90 3.62 2.67 -4.77
CA ALA A 90 2.43 3.11 -4.06
C ALA A 90 1.28 3.44 -5.02
N VAL A 91 0.05 3.27 -4.56
CA VAL A 91 -1.18 3.61 -5.27
C VAL A 91 -2.09 4.43 -4.36
N ALA A 92 -2.47 5.62 -4.80
CA ALA A 92 -3.46 6.45 -4.13
C ALA A 92 -4.88 6.01 -4.52
N VAL A 93 -5.75 5.95 -3.54
CA VAL A 93 -7.16 5.53 -3.72
C VAL A 93 -8.11 6.43 -2.92
N ALA A 94 -9.40 6.31 -3.19
CA ALA A 94 -10.41 7.23 -2.66
C ALA A 94 -10.58 7.21 -1.13
N SER A 95 -10.16 6.15 -0.44
CA SER A 95 -10.30 6.03 1.01
C SER A 95 -9.43 4.90 1.58
N GLY A 96 -9.23 4.90 2.91
CA GLY A 96 -8.59 3.76 3.59
C GLY A 96 -9.37 2.46 3.40
N ALA A 97 -10.70 2.50 3.41
CA ALA A 97 -11.52 1.32 3.13
C ALA A 97 -11.27 0.78 1.71
N ALA A 98 -11.14 1.66 0.71
CA ALA A 98 -10.76 1.25 -0.64
C ALA A 98 -9.35 0.64 -0.68
N ALA A 99 -8.38 1.21 0.08
CA ALA A 99 -7.04 0.64 0.17
C ALA A 99 -7.05 -0.80 0.71
N VAL A 100 -7.76 -1.04 1.81
CA VAL A 100 -7.92 -2.39 2.37
C VAL A 100 -8.61 -3.32 1.38
N THR A 101 -9.74 -2.89 0.81
CA THR A 101 -10.53 -3.72 -0.11
C THR A 101 -9.70 -4.13 -1.33
N TYR A 102 -9.04 -3.18 -1.98
CA TYR A 102 -8.25 -3.47 -3.20
C TYR A 102 -7.01 -4.31 -2.90
N THR A 103 -6.37 -4.12 -1.74
CA THR A 103 -5.28 -5.00 -1.31
C THR A 103 -5.75 -6.44 -1.16
N VAL A 104 -6.89 -6.64 -0.51
CA VAL A 104 -7.44 -7.99 -0.35
C VAL A 104 -7.88 -8.58 -1.69
N GLU A 105 -8.64 -7.84 -2.51
CA GLU A 105 -9.13 -8.33 -3.81
C GLU A 105 -7.99 -8.67 -4.78
N ALA A 106 -6.86 -7.98 -4.69
CA ALA A 106 -5.67 -8.29 -5.49
C ALA A 106 -4.98 -9.60 -5.08
N LEU A 107 -5.07 -9.99 -3.81
CA LEU A 107 -4.29 -11.07 -3.22
C LEU A 107 -5.10 -12.30 -2.83
N VAL A 108 -6.40 -12.13 -2.57
CA VAL A 108 -7.26 -13.17 -2.01
C VAL A 108 -8.49 -13.36 -2.88
N HIS A 109 -8.70 -14.56 -3.35
CA HIS A 109 -9.82 -14.91 -4.23
C HIS A 109 -10.82 -15.84 -3.53
N SER A 110 -11.95 -16.10 -4.19
CA SER A 110 -12.98 -17.04 -3.70
C SER A 110 -12.38 -18.41 -3.34
N GLY A 111 -12.75 -18.94 -2.20
CA GLY A 111 -12.21 -20.19 -1.64
C GLY A 111 -10.89 -20.02 -0.89
N GLN A 112 -10.38 -18.79 -0.77
CA GLN A 112 -9.14 -18.50 -0.04
C GLN A 112 -9.42 -17.85 1.31
N HIS A 113 -8.36 -17.67 2.11
CA HIS A 113 -8.46 -17.38 3.52
C HIS A 113 -7.52 -16.25 3.97
N ILE A 114 -7.97 -15.49 4.97
CA ILE A 114 -7.26 -14.41 5.65
C ILE A 114 -7.04 -14.79 7.10
N VAL A 115 -5.86 -14.52 7.65
CA VAL A 115 -5.65 -14.47 9.11
C VAL A 115 -5.54 -13.00 9.52
N ALA A 116 -6.38 -12.54 10.43
CA ALA A 116 -6.41 -11.14 10.85
C ALA A 116 -6.40 -11.01 12.38
N ALA A 117 -5.76 -9.97 12.90
CA ALA A 117 -5.87 -9.64 14.32
C ALA A 117 -7.30 -9.18 14.67
N THR A 118 -7.78 -9.49 15.87
CA THR A 118 -9.08 -8.98 16.37
C THR A 118 -9.04 -7.49 16.68
N THR A 119 -7.85 -6.90 16.80
CA THR A 119 -7.63 -5.51 17.23
C THR A 119 -7.48 -4.55 16.04
N ILE A 120 -8.10 -4.85 14.93
CA ILE A 120 -8.14 -3.99 13.73
C ILE A 120 -9.35 -3.06 13.76
N TYR A 121 -9.31 -2.02 12.94
CA TYR A 121 -10.39 -1.05 12.78
C TYR A 121 -11.73 -1.74 12.51
N GLY A 122 -12.79 -1.30 13.22
CA GLY A 122 -14.11 -1.93 13.14
C GLY A 122 -14.71 -1.99 11.73
N GLY A 123 -14.40 -1.02 10.86
CA GLY A 123 -14.80 -1.06 9.45
C GLY A 123 -14.11 -2.18 8.67
N THR A 124 -12.82 -2.40 8.92
CA THR A 124 -12.05 -3.52 8.34
C THR A 124 -12.53 -4.85 8.91
N TYR A 125 -12.79 -4.91 10.21
CA TYR A 125 -13.37 -6.10 10.84
C TYR A 125 -14.70 -6.49 10.18
N ASN A 126 -15.62 -5.53 10.03
CA ASN A 126 -16.92 -5.78 9.39
C ASN A 126 -16.78 -6.17 7.91
N LEU A 127 -15.82 -5.61 7.19
CA LEU A 127 -15.52 -5.98 5.81
C LEU A 127 -15.11 -7.46 5.74
N PHE A 128 -14.22 -7.89 6.62
CA PHE A 128 -13.69 -9.26 6.65
C PHE A 128 -14.71 -10.28 7.19
N GLU A 129 -15.48 -9.91 8.21
CA GLU A 129 -16.44 -10.81 8.88
C GLU A 129 -17.77 -10.95 8.10
N HIS A 130 -18.25 -9.88 7.46
CA HIS A 130 -19.60 -9.86 6.92
C HIS A 130 -19.66 -9.64 5.41
N THR A 131 -18.70 -8.95 4.81
CA THR A 131 -18.74 -8.63 3.38
C THR A 131 -18.01 -9.67 2.55
N PHE A 132 -16.78 -9.97 2.87
CA PHE A 132 -15.96 -10.91 2.10
C PHE A 132 -16.46 -12.35 2.09
N PRO A 133 -17.15 -12.89 3.12
CA PRO A 133 -17.79 -14.19 3.00
C PRO A 133 -18.80 -14.31 1.86
N ASN A 134 -19.47 -13.20 1.47
CA ASN A 134 -20.37 -13.18 0.31
C ASN A 134 -19.61 -13.37 -1.02
N TYR A 135 -18.31 -13.16 -1.03
CA TYR A 135 -17.42 -13.39 -2.17
C TYR A 135 -16.62 -14.69 -2.04
N GLY A 136 -16.94 -15.50 -1.02
CA GLY A 136 -16.27 -16.78 -0.76
C GLY A 136 -14.88 -16.65 -0.14
N ILE A 137 -14.56 -15.51 0.48
CA ILE A 137 -13.30 -15.30 1.23
C ILE A 137 -13.60 -15.43 2.72
N GLU A 138 -12.89 -16.33 3.39
CA GLU A 138 -13.04 -16.57 4.82
C GLU A 138 -11.93 -15.88 5.63
N THR A 139 -12.24 -15.47 6.86
CA THR A 139 -11.26 -14.88 7.78
C THR A 139 -11.25 -15.62 9.10
N THR A 140 -10.06 -15.95 9.60
CA THR A 140 -9.85 -16.33 11.00
C THR A 140 -9.29 -15.16 11.77
N PHE A 141 -10.02 -14.66 12.74
CA PHE A 141 -9.57 -13.61 13.65
C PHE A 141 -8.84 -14.21 14.84
N VAL A 142 -7.67 -13.66 15.16
CA VAL A 142 -6.84 -14.08 16.27
C VAL A 142 -6.62 -12.95 17.27
N ASP A 143 -6.54 -13.29 18.54
CA ASP A 143 -6.29 -12.33 19.63
C ASP A 143 -4.78 -12.16 19.82
N PRO A 144 -4.18 -11.05 19.40
CA PRO A 144 -2.74 -10.85 19.49
C PRO A 144 -2.23 -10.71 20.92
N THR A 145 -3.10 -10.47 21.90
CA THR A 145 -2.72 -10.41 23.33
C THR A 145 -2.26 -11.76 23.88
N LYS A 146 -2.57 -12.84 23.17
CA LYS A 146 -2.14 -14.21 23.50
C LYS A 146 -0.75 -14.58 22.93
N GLY A 147 -0.08 -13.61 22.34
CA GLY A 147 1.22 -13.79 21.68
C GLY A 147 1.11 -14.08 20.19
N THR A 148 2.26 -14.14 19.51
CA THR A 148 2.30 -14.27 18.05
C THR A 148 2.00 -15.68 17.55
N GLN A 149 2.13 -16.70 18.38
CA GLN A 149 1.84 -18.10 18.01
C GLN A 149 0.40 -18.30 17.49
N VAL A 150 -0.56 -17.49 17.94
CA VAL A 150 -1.95 -17.58 17.47
C VAL A 150 -2.10 -17.32 15.96
N PHE A 151 -1.19 -16.56 15.35
CA PHE A 151 -1.17 -16.35 13.92
C PHE A 151 -0.73 -17.62 13.19
N GLU A 152 0.33 -18.29 13.66
CA GLU A 152 0.81 -19.57 13.10
C GLU A 152 -0.30 -20.63 13.16
N ASP A 153 -0.95 -20.76 14.29
CA ASP A 153 -1.99 -21.78 14.55
C ASP A 153 -3.24 -21.56 13.66
N ALA A 154 -3.46 -20.33 13.19
CA ALA A 154 -4.62 -19.97 12.37
C ALA A 154 -4.35 -20.11 10.86
N ILE A 155 -3.09 -20.26 10.42
CA ILE A 155 -2.74 -20.39 9.00
C ILE A 155 -3.23 -21.74 8.47
N LYS A 156 -3.88 -21.71 7.30
CA LYS A 156 -4.38 -22.86 6.52
C LYS A 156 -3.68 -22.91 5.16
N ASP A 157 -3.79 -24.01 4.45
CA ASP A 157 -3.20 -24.17 3.09
C ASP A 157 -3.71 -23.12 2.09
N ASN A 158 -4.97 -22.70 2.25
CA ASN A 158 -5.59 -21.67 1.42
C ASN A 158 -5.42 -20.25 1.96
N THR A 159 -4.68 -20.02 3.05
CA THR A 159 -4.36 -18.66 3.54
C THR A 159 -3.49 -17.93 2.53
N ARG A 160 -3.83 -16.64 2.28
CA ARG A 160 -3.13 -15.78 1.33
C ARG A 160 -2.51 -14.56 1.95
N ILE A 161 -3.06 -14.04 3.03
CA ILE A 161 -2.48 -12.89 3.73
C ILE A 161 -2.60 -13.07 5.24
N VAL A 162 -1.67 -12.46 5.97
CA VAL A 162 -1.85 -12.08 7.38
C VAL A 162 -2.08 -10.57 7.42
N TYR A 163 -3.08 -10.11 8.17
CA TYR A 163 -3.46 -8.71 8.27
C TYR A 163 -3.47 -8.23 9.72
N ILE A 164 -2.73 -7.15 9.99
CA ILE A 164 -2.65 -6.52 11.30
C ILE A 164 -2.71 -4.98 11.20
N GLU A 165 -2.94 -4.30 12.32
CA GLU A 165 -2.67 -2.87 12.47
C GLU A 165 -1.40 -2.65 13.29
N SER A 166 -0.58 -1.69 12.92
CA SER A 166 0.64 -1.32 13.66
C SER A 166 0.31 -0.81 15.06
N VAL A 167 -0.77 -0.03 15.17
CA VAL A 167 -1.36 0.44 16.42
C VAL A 167 -2.85 0.16 16.35
N GLY A 168 -3.32 -0.78 17.13
CA GLY A 168 -4.71 -1.27 17.09
C GLY A 168 -5.74 -0.22 17.49
N ASN A 169 -6.91 -0.29 16.86
CA ASN A 169 -8.04 0.61 17.11
C ASN A 169 -9.25 -0.16 17.67
N PRO A 170 -9.77 0.16 18.89
CA PRO A 170 -9.49 1.36 19.70
C PRO A 170 -8.45 1.18 20.82
N ASN A 171 -7.90 -0.01 21.02
CA ASN A 171 -7.18 -0.35 22.25
C ASN A 171 -5.73 0.15 22.28
N ALA A 172 -5.22 0.73 21.18
CA ALA A 172 -3.84 1.19 21.04
C ALA A 172 -2.78 0.12 21.38
N ASN A 173 -3.13 -1.16 21.24
CA ASN A 173 -2.20 -2.26 21.43
C ASN A 173 -1.19 -2.30 20.26
N LEU A 174 0.02 -2.69 20.58
CA LEU A 174 1.08 -2.93 19.60
C LEU A 174 1.22 -4.43 19.34
N ILE A 175 1.53 -4.77 18.09
CA ILE A 175 1.82 -6.14 17.66
C ILE A 175 3.29 -6.19 17.24
N ASP A 176 3.97 -7.27 17.60
CA ASP A 176 5.34 -7.53 17.13
C ASP A 176 5.30 -7.88 15.64
N ILE A 177 5.52 -6.84 14.81
CA ILE A 177 5.44 -6.94 13.34
C ILE A 177 6.50 -7.93 12.82
N GLU A 178 7.73 -7.89 13.35
CA GLU A 178 8.83 -8.74 12.91
C GLU A 178 8.52 -10.22 13.15
N ALA A 179 8.00 -10.55 14.33
CA ALA A 179 7.62 -11.93 14.65
C ALA A 179 6.45 -12.42 13.79
N VAL A 180 5.44 -11.57 13.52
CA VAL A 180 4.31 -11.95 12.64
C VAL A 180 4.75 -12.05 11.18
N ALA A 181 5.64 -11.17 10.71
CA ALA A 181 6.23 -11.25 9.37
C ALA A 181 6.99 -12.57 9.18
N ALA A 182 7.83 -12.95 10.14
CA ALA A 182 8.56 -14.22 10.11
C ALA A 182 7.61 -15.44 10.00
N ILE A 183 6.47 -15.40 10.70
CA ILE A 183 5.43 -16.43 10.60
C ILE A 183 4.82 -16.45 9.20
N ALA A 184 4.38 -15.31 8.67
CA ALA A 184 3.78 -15.21 7.35
C ALA A 184 4.75 -15.71 6.25
N HIS A 185 6.00 -15.27 6.29
CA HIS A 185 7.03 -15.63 5.31
C HIS A 185 7.38 -17.13 5.33
N LYS A 186 7.39 -17.77 6.51
CA LYS A 186 7.56 -19.23 6.63
C LYS A 186 6.53 -20.00 5.81
N HIS A 187 5.34 -19.44 5.63
CA HIS A 187 4.26 -20.00 4.82
C HIS A 187 4.20 -19.43 3.39
N ASN A 188 5.17 -18.63 2.96
CA ASN A 188 5.20 -17.94 1.67
C ASN A 188 3.92 -17.11 1.42
N ILE A 189 3.47 -16.36 2.42
CA ILE A 189 2.37 -15.41 2.34
C ILE A 189 2.82 -14.04 2.86
N PRO A 190 2.32 -12.92 2.30
CA PRO A 190 2.71 -11.59 2.73
C PRO A 190 2.01 -11.19 4.03
N LEU A 191 2.71 -10.32 4.78
CA LEU A 191 2.14 -9.55 5.86
C LEU A 191 1.67 -8.20 5.36
N VAL A 192 0.38 -7.92 5.54
CA VAL A 192 -0.24 -6.61 5.29
C VAL A 192 -0.41 -5.87 6.61
N VAL A 193 0.11 -4.65 6.70
CA VAL A 193 0.04 -3.82 7.90
C VAL A 193 -0.73 -2.54 7.60
N ASP A 194 -1.82 -2.30 8.30
CA ASP A 194 -2.45 -0.98 8.34
C ASP A 194 -1.68 -0.10 9.33
N SER A 195 -1.00 0.92 8.81
CA SER A 195 -0.19 1.84 9.61
C SER A 195 -0.78 3.26 9.67
N THR A 196 -2.10 3.34 9.60
CA THR A 196 -2.85 4.61 9.59
C THR A 196 -2.53 5.50 10.78
N PHE A 197 -2.42 4.94 12.00
CA PHE A 197 -2.13 5.74 13.20
C PHE A 197 -0.67 6.13 13.33
N ALA A 198 0.24 5.24 13.01
CA ALA A 198 1.67 5.51 13.15
C ALA A 198 2.16 6.47 12.05
N THR A 199 1.68 6.32 10.82
CA THR A 199 2.22 6.95 9.62
C THR A 199 3.70 6.63 9.40
N PRO A 200 4.29 6.92 8.24
CA PRO A 200 5.73 6.70 8.02
C PRO A 200 6.64 7.49 8.97
N TYR A 201 6.07 8.49 9.66
CA TYR A 201 6.82 9.33 10.60
C TYR A 201 7.17 8.61 11.90
N LEU A 202 6.21 7.87 12.49
CA LEU A 202 6.44 7.17 13.76
C LEU A 202 6.93 5.75 13.57
N LEU A 203 6.48 5.06 12.52
CA LEU A 203 6.80 3.66 12.26
C LEU A 203 6.75 3.37 10.77
N ARG A 204 7.78 2.72 10.27
CA ARG A 204 7.85 2.18 8.91
C ARG A 204 7.83 0.66 8.98
N PRO A 205 6.69 0.01 8.75
CA PRO A 205 6.53 -1.44 8.93
C PRO A 205 7.44 -2.28 8.04
N PHE A 206 7.92 -1.76 6.91
CA PHE A 206 8.87 -2.47 6.04
C PHE A 206 10.22 -2.74 6.73
N GLU A 207 10.65 -1.88 7.66
CA GLU A 207 11.86 -2.09 8.46
C GLU A 207 11.73 -3.31 9.38
N TYR A 208 10.50 -3.80 9.61
CA TYR A 208 10.16 -4.94 10.45
C TYR A 208 9.57 -6.11 9.66
N GLY A 209 9.72 -6.11 8.33
CA GLY A 209 9.37 -7.24 7.47
C GLY A 209 7.93 -7.24 6.95
N ALA A 210 7.18 -6.16 7.07
CA ALA A 210 5.91 -6.04 6.33
C ALA A 210 6.16 -6.06 4.82
N ASP A 211 5.21 -6.56 4.05
CA ASP A 211 5.31 -6.63 2.59
C ASP A 211 4.43 -5.58 1.91
N ILE A 212 3.26 -5.32 2.50
CA ILE A 212 2.34 -4.27 2.06
C ILE A 212 1.95 -3.43 3.26
N VAL A 213 1.96 -2.11 3.08
CA VAL A 213 1.45 -1.15 4.05
C VAL A 213 0.25 -0.42 3.46
N VAL A 214 -0.83 -0.34 4.22
CA VAL A 214 -2.02 0.43 3.85
C VAL A 214 -2.23 1.59 4.82
N HIS A 215 -2.76 2.68 4.30
CA HIS A 215 -3.12 3.86 5.08
C HIS A 215 -4.49 4.40 4.72
N SER A 216 -5.24 4.77 5.73
CA SER A 216 -6.27 5.81 5.56
C SER A 216 -5.59 7.18 5.59
N ALA A 217 -5.27 7.74 4.41
CA ALA A 217 -4.69 9.08 4.31
C ALA A 217 -5.63 10.17 4.85
N THR A 218 -6.90 9.84 5.05
CA THR A 218 -7.94 10.64 5.72
C THR A 218 -7.51 11.11 7.12
N LYS A 219 -6.68 10.32 7.81
CA LYS A 219 -6.32 10.51 9.23
C LYS A 219 -5.06 11.37 9.37
N PHE A 220 -4.01 10.83 9.93
CA PHE A 220 -2.81 11.61 10.27
C PHE A 220 -1.96 12.02 9.07
N ILE A 221 -2.03 11.33 7.93
CA ILE A 221 -1.36 11.78 6.69
C ILE A 221 -2.01 13.08 6.20
N GLY A 222 -3.33 13.13 6.08
CA GLY A 222 -4.07 14.35 5.72
C GLY A 222 -4.06 15.40 6.83
N GLY A 223 -4.17 14.98 8.08
CA GLY A 223 -3.91 15.76 9.30
C GLY A 223 -4.93 16.83 9.67
N HIS A 224 -5.90 17.16 8.78
CA HIS A 224 -6.78 18.33 8.95
C HIS A 224 -8.27 17.97 8.97
N GLY A 225 -8.65 16.71 8.77
CA GLY A 225 -10.06 16.29 8.74
C GLY A 225 -10.86 16.84 7.56
N THR A 226 -10.22 17.27 6.49
CA THR A 226 -10.85 17.94 5.34
C THR A 226 -10.87 17.10 4.07
N THR A 227 -10.11 15.99 4.03
CA THR A 227 -9.94 15.18 2.82
C THR A 227 -10.01 13.70 3.14
N LEU A 228 -10.70 12.96 2.29
CA LEU A 228 -10.67 11.49 2.29
C LEU A 228 -9.58 10.99 1.34
N GLY A 229 -8.93 9.91 1.71
CA GLY A 229 -7.94 9.25 0.87
C GLY A 229 -7.47 7.94 1.47
N GLY A 230 -6.92 7.10 0.64
CA GLY A 230 -6.22 5.87 1.03
C GLY A 230 -4.94 5.71 0.23
N VAL A 231 -4.04 4.91 0.72
CA VAL A 231 -2.79 4.56 0.02
C VAL A 231 -2.45 3.11 0.29
N ILE A 232 -1.96 2.45 -0.74
CA ILE A 232 -1.37 1.11 -0.69
C ILE A 232 0.09 1.28 -1.07
N VAL A 233 1.01 0.73 -0.30
CA VAL A 233 2.45 0.73 -0.61
C VAL A 233 2.94 -0.71 -0.63
N ASP A 234 3.60 -1.11 -1.71
CA ASP A 234 4.33 -2.39 -1.81
C ASP A 234 5.79 -2.14 -1.43
N GLY A 235 6.29 -2.92 -0.48
CA GLY A 235 7.69 -2.86 -0.03
C GLY A 235 8.69 -3.36 -1.07
N GLY A 236 8.24 -4.09 -2.09
CA GLY A 236 9.08 -4.65 -3.15
C GLY A 236 9.96 -5.82 -2.72
N SER A 237 9.84 -6.27 -1.46
CA SER A 237 10.68 -7.35 -0.90
C SER A 237 10.04 -8.73 -1.04
N PHE A 238 8.73 -8.83 -1.17
CA PHE A 238 8.04 -10.10 -1.27
C PHE A 238 8.23 -10.74 -2.64
N GLY A 239 8.60 -12.01 -2.63
CA GLY A 239 8.82 -12.77 -3.87
C GLY A 239 7.51 -13.25 -4.51
N TRP A 240 6.70 -12.35 -5.09
CA TRP A 240 5.38 -12.65 -5.65
C TRP A 240 5.39 -13.89 -6.56
N ALA A 241 6.22 -13.87 -7.59
CA ALA A 241 6.35 -15.00 -8.53
C ALA A 241 6.92 -16.26 -7.89
N ALA A 242 7.89 -16.11 -6.95
CA ALA A 242 8.54 -17.24 -6.30
C ALA A 242 7.63 -17.97 -5.31
N SER A 243 6.65 -17.27 -4.72
CA SER A 243 5.70 -17.86 -3.77
C SER A 243 4.79 -18.91 -4.42
N GLY A 244 4.52 -18.78 -5.73
CA GLY A 244 3.61 -19.66 -6.48
C GLY A 244 2.14 -19.55 -6.08
N LYS A 245 1.77 -18.55 -5.28
CA LYS A 245 0.42 -18.35 -4.72
C LYS A 245 -0.35 -17.19 -5.35
N TYR A 246 0.36 -16.28 -6.02
CA TYR A 246 -0.20 -15.07 -6.62
C TYR A 246 0.03 -15.08 -8.14
N PRO A 247 -0.85 -14.43 -8.92
CA PRO A 247 -0.75 -14.39 -10.39
C PRO A 247 0.44 -13.58 -10.89
#